data_df1662b1c1843868350196e7e1a66172
#
_entry.id   df1662b1c1843868350196e7e1a66172
#
_cell.length_a   1.000
_cell.length_b   1.000
_cell.length_c   1.000
_cell.angle_alpha   90.00
_cell.angle_beta   90.00
_cell.angle_gamma   90.00
#
_symmetry.space_group_name_H-M   'P 1'
#
loop_
_entity.id
_entity.type
_entity.pdbx_description
1 polymer ?
#
loop_
_entity_poly.entity_id
_entity_poly.type
_entity_poly.pdbx_seq_one_letter_code
_entity_poly.pdbx_strand_id
1 'polypeptide(L)'
;MSAEVGYGVTNGKSAWDDMIDCTIETKPMLFVIHALDRRDGINTRAKFYRAHRIHLDQAERYNVDVVTAGTLVADDGETPVGSIFVVDAKDRNAVDTFARSDPYHANSVWETVQIHAYNKKRGTPIQSRRS
;
A
#
# COMPACT_ATOMS: atom_id res chain seq x y z
N MET A 1 14.28 15.39 -14.98
CA MET A 1 14.73 15.02 -15.73
C MET A 1 15.35 14.72 -15.71
N SER A 2 14.79 14.91 -15.68
CA SER A 2 15.34 14.42 -16.27
C SER A 2 15.86 14.07 -16.10
N ALA A 3 15.73 13.63 -15.67
CA ALA A 3 16.27 13.21 -16.29
C ALA A 3 16.84 13.11 -16.29
N GLU A 4 16.59 13.10 -16.11
CA GLU A 4 17.06 12.84 -16.89
C GLU A 4 17.83 12.66 -17.09
N VAL A 5 17.59 12.72 -17.05
CA VAL A 5 18.23 12.41 -17.90
C VAL A 5 18.77 12.41 -18.08
N GLY A 6 18.30 12.33 -17.99
CA GLY A 6 18.77 12.29 -18.77
C GLY A 6 19.00 12.17 -18.91
N TYR A 7 18.63 12.62 -19.37
CA TYR A 7 18.72 12.46 -20.45
C TYR A 7 18.61 12.59 -20.86
N GLY A 8 18.39 12.34 -20.40
CA GLY A 8 18.30 12.51 -21.39
C GLY A 8 17.83 12.76 -21.63
N VAL A 9 17.59 13.09 -21.73
CA VAL A 9 17.20 13.32 -22.41
C VAL A 9 16.56 13.71 -22.43
N THR A 10 15.90 13.97 -22.30
CA THR A 10 15.42 14.31 -22.79
C THR A 10 14.79 14.44 -22.47
N ASN A 11 14.47 14.82 -22.28
CA ASN A 11 13.94 14.86 -22.15
C ASN A 11 14.02 14.40 -21.56
N GLY A 12 14.16 15.34 -21.37
CA GLY A 12 14.40 14.34 -20.60
C GLY A 12 14.19 12.99 -21.05
N LYS A 13 13.20 12.84 -21.71
CA LYS A 13 12.97 11.54 -22.29
C LYS A 13 13.56 11.44 -23.65
N SER A 14 14.28 10.37 -23.85
CA SER A 14 14.74 10.04 -25.18
C SER A 14 13.70 9.18 -25.88
N ALA A 15 13.86 9.01 -27.16
CA ALA A 15 12.95 8.17 -27.93
C ALA A 15 12.95 6.71 -27.43
N TRP A 16 14.09 6.23 -26.98
CA TRP A 16 14.15 4.86 -26.51
C TRP A 16 13.43 4.69 -25.15
N ASP A 17 13.38 5.75 -24.36
CA ASP A 17 12.57 5.72 -23.14
C ASP A 17 11.10 5.55 -23.48
N ASP A 18 10.65 6.22 -24.52
CA ASP A 18 9.28 6.08 -24.98
C ASP A 18 9.01 4.67 -25.49
N MET A 19 9.99 4.09 -26.15
CA MET A 19 9.84 2.72 -26.62
C MET A 19 9.72 1.74 -25.49
N ILE A 20 10.44 1.96 -24.41
CA ILE A 20 10.33 1.13 -23.23
C ILE A 20 8.91 1.21 -22.66
N ASP A 21 8.37 2.41 -22.62
CA ASP A 21 7.01 2.59 -22.16
C ASP A 21 6.01 1.84 -23.02
N CYS A 22 6.31 1.69 -24.29
CA CYS A 22 5.44 0.95 -25.20
C CYS A 22 5.39 -0.53 -24.88
N THR A 23 6.34 -1.05 -24.12
CA THR A 23 6.28 -2.43 -23.70
C THR A 23 5.30 -2.65 -22.57
N ILE A 24 4.78 -1.57 -22.04
CA ILE A 24 3.56 -1.59 -21.25
C ILE A 24 3.73 -2.17 -19.87
N GLU A 25 4.83 -1.89 -19.26
CA GLU A 25 4.92 -2.23 -17.85
C GLU A 25 4.40 -1.06 -17.06
N THR A 26 3.32 -1.32 -16.35
CA THR A 26 2.79 -0.34 -15.42
C THR A 26 3.76 -0.24 -14.25
N LYS A 27 4.23 0.97 -13.98
CA LYS A 27 5.06 1.18 -12.80
C LYS A 27 4.21 1.07 -11.56
N PRO A 28 4.72 0.42 -10.50
CA PRO A 28 4.01 0.42 -9.25
C PRO A 28 3.84 1.84 -8.73
N MET A 29 2.65 2.15 -8.27
CA MET A 29 2.38 3.39 -7.58
C MET A 29 2.07 3.03 -6.15
N LEU A 30 3.07 3.16 -5.29
CA LEU A 30 3.02 2.58 -3.97
C LEU A 30 2.53 3.57 -2.94
N PHE A 31 1.81 3.04 -1.98
CA PHE A 31 1.34 3.79 -0.82
C PHE A 31 1.55 2.94 0.41
N VAL A 32 1.81 3.60 1.52
CA VAL A 32 1.89 2.94 2.82
C VAL A 32 0.65 3.34 3.61
N ILE A 33 -0.01 2.34 4.18
CA ILE A 33 -1.09 2.55 5.14
C ILE A 33 -0.51 2.15 6.49
N HIS A 34 -0.46 3.10 7.41
CA HIS A 34 0.06 2.89 8.76
C HIS A 34 -1.06 3.19 9.74
N ALA A 35 -1.49 2.18 10.46
CA ALA A 35 -2.63 2.30 11.36
C ALA A 35 -2.22 1.87 12.76
N LEU A 36 -2.62 2.64 13.76
CA LEU A 36 -2.38 2.29 15.15
C LEU A 36 -3.70 1.97 15.82
N ASP A 37 -3.69 0.90 16.59
CA ASP A 37 -4.88 0.43 17.28
C ASP A 37 -5.24 1.34 18.45
N ARG A 38 -6.52 1.31 18.79
CA ARG A 38 -6.96 1.91 20.04
C ARG A 38 -6.30 1.17 21.20
N ARG A 39 -6.09 1.90 22.27
CA ARG A 39 -5.41 1.38 23.45
C ARG A 39 -6.03 0.10 23.99
N ASP A 40 -7.36 0.00 23.91
CA ASP A 40 -8.12 -1.14 24.42
C ASP A 40 -8.65 -2.01 23.27
N GLY A 41 -7.97 -1.98 22.13
CA GLY A 41 -8.51 -2.59 20.91
C GLY A 41 -8.21 -4.06 20.70
N ILE A 42 -7.46 -4.70 21.58
CA ILE A 42 -6.96 -6.04 21.30
C ILE A 42 -8.08 -7.08 21.14
N ASN A 43 -9.12 -7.01 21.96
CA ASN A 43 -10.23 -7.95 21.84
C ASN A 43 -11.06 -7.68 20.59
N THR A 44 -11.23 -6.41 20.25
CA THR A 44 -11.97 -6.03 19.04
C THR A 44 -11.18 -6.47 17.81
N ARG A 45 -9.87 -6.31 17.82
CA ARG A 45 -9.01 -6.78 16.72
C ARG A 45 -9.20 -8.29 16.52
N ALA A 46 -9.17 -9.05 17.60
CA ALA A 46 -9.34 -10.51 17.52
C ALA A 46 -10.70 -10.87 16.93
N LYS A 47 -11.73 -10.15 17.34
CA LYS A 47 -13.09 -10.39 16.87
C LYS A 47 -13.23 -10.18 15.37
N PHE A 48 -12.58 -9.17 14.82
CA PHE A 48 -12.71 -8.82 13.40
C PHE A 48 -11.55 -9.29 12.54
N TYR A 49 -10.67 -10.11 13.08
CA TYR A 49 -9.48 -10.56 12.36
C TYR A 49 -9.83 -11.28 11.06
N ARG A 50 -10.77 -12.19 11.12
CA ARG A 50 -11.16 -12.96 9.93
C ARG A 50 -11.75 -12.07 8.86
N ALA A 51 -12.64 -11.15 9.25
CA ALA A 51 -13.25 -10.23 8.30
C ALA A 51 -12.20 -9.33 7.66
N HIS A 52 -11.23 -8.89 8.44
CA HIS A 52 -10.11 -8.09 7.93
C HIS A 52 -9.33 -8.88 6.88
N ARG A 53 -9.00 -10.13 7.14
CA ARG A 53 -8.25 -10.95 6.18
C ARG A 53 -9.02 -11.13 4.87
N ILE A 54 -10.33 -11.35 4.97
CA ILE A 54 -11.16 -11.47 3.77
C ILE A 54 -11.12 -10.17 2.97
N HIS A 55 -11.17 -9.04 3.66
CA HIS A 55 -11.09 -7.74 2.99
C HIS A 55 -9.76 -7.59 2.23
N LEU A 56 -8.65 -8.00 2.84
CA LEU A 56 -7.35 -7.93 2.15
C LEU A 56 -7.32 -8.82 0.92
N ASP A 57 -7.94 -10.00 1.01
CA ASP A 57 -8.00 -10.93 -0.12
C ASP A 57 -8.82 -10.36 -1.28
N GLN A 58 -9.67 -9.38 -1.01
CA GLN A 58 -10.54 -8.76 -2.01
C GLN A 58 -10.06 -7.36 -2.43
N ALA A 59 -8.80 -7.07 -2.20
CA ALA A 59 -8.24 -5.73 -2.47
C ALA A 59 -8.46 -5.30 -3.92
N GLU A 60 -8.42 -6.23 -4.87
CA GLU A 60 -8.57 -5.86 -6.28
C GLU A 60 -9.92 -5.25 -6.60
N ARG A 61 -10.94 -5.46 -5.76
CA ARG A 61 -12.23 -4.80 -5.92
C ARG A 61 -12.10 -3.28 -5.79
N TYR A 62 -11.05 -2.84 -5.13
CA TYR A 62 -10.78 -1.41 -4.89
C TYR A 62 -9.68 -0.90 -5.80
N ASN A 63 -9.27 -1.70 -6.79
CA ASN A 63 -8.14 -1.39 -7.67
C ASN A 63 -6.84 -1.22 -6.88
N VAL A 64 -6.68 -2.06 -5.88
CA VAL A 64 -5.51 -2.08 -4.99
C VAL A 64 -4.90 -3.46 -5.02
N ASP A 65 -3.58 -3.53 -5.10
CA ASP A 65 -2.82 -4.76 -4.96
C ASP A 65 -1.99 -4.66 -3.68
N VAL A 66 -2.20 -5.59 -2.76
CA VAL A 66 -1.45 -5.58 -1.50
C VAL A 66 -0.09 -6.22 -1.76
N VAL A 67 0.95 -5.39 -1.66
CA VAL A 67 2.33 -5.85 -1.85
C VAL A 67 2.80 -6.59 -0.61
N THR A 68 2.57 -6.01 0.54
CA THR A 68 2.85 -6.66 1.81
C THR A 68 1.93 -6.08 2.87
N ALA A 69 1.60 -6.90 3.84
CA ALA A 69 0.73 -6.48 4.93
C ALA A 69 1.17 -7.21 6.19
N GLY A 70 1.06 -6.53 7.31
CA GLY A 70 1.46 -7.14 8.57
C GLY A 70 0.90 -6.42 9.77
N THR A 71 1.08 -7.04 10.90
CA THR A 71 0.69 -6.51 12.19
C THR A 71 1.89 -5.80 12.81
N LEU A 72 1.67 -4.57 13.25
CA LEU A 72 2.65 -3.89 14.08
C LEU A 72 2.53 -4.46 15.49
N VAL A 73 3.66 -4.80 16.08
CA VAL A 73 3.67 -5.38 17.41
C VAL A 73 4.54 -4.54 18.33
N ALA A 74 4.28 -4.67 19.62
CA ALA A 74 5.10 -4.03 20.63
C ALA A 74 6.49 -4.65 20.64
N ASP A 75 7.39 -4.12 21.45
CA ASP A 75 8.77 -4.61 21.50
C ASP A 75 8.90 -6.05 21.97
N ASP A 76 7.82 -6.60 22.54
CA ASP A 76 7.80 -8.02 22.90
C ASP A 76 7.70 -8.94 21.68
N GLY A 77 7.49 -8.38 20.50
CA GLY A 77 7.38 -9.11 19.26
C GLY A 77 6.07 -9.84 19.05
N GLU A 78 5.10 -9.67 19.93
CA GLU A 78 3.85 -10.44 19.89
C GLU A 78 2.60 -9.62 20.03
N THR A 79 2.57 -8.61 20.91
CA THR A 79 1.36 -7.87 21.23
C THR A 79 0.98 -6.94 20.08
N PRO A 80 -0.16 -7.15 19.43
CA PRO A 80 -0.57 -6.28 18.31
C PRO A 80 -0.82 -4.86 18.80
N VAL A 81 -0.28 -3.90 18.06
CA VAL A 81 -0.48 -2.48 18.34
C VAL A 81 -0.92 -1.71 17.10
N GLY A 82 -0.99 -2.36 15.96
CA GLY A 82 -1.39 -1.70 14.73
C GLY A 82 -1.25 -2.58 13.52
N SER A 83 -1.34 -1.95 12.36
CA SER A 83 -1.21 -2.64 11.08
C SER A 83 -0.42 -1.78 10.13
N ILE A 84 0.30 -2.42 9.21
CA ILE A 84 0.99 -1.71 8.16
C ILE A 84 0.78 -2.46 6.84
N PHE A 85 0.53 -1.70 5.79
CA PHE A 85 0.40 -2.25 4.45
C PHE A 85 1.22 -1.42 3.48
N VAL A 86 1.83 -2.09 2.51
CA VAL A 86 2.33 -1.42 1.31
C VAL A 86 1.45 -1.92 0.18
N VAL A 87 0.85 -1.00 -0.54
CA VAL A 87 -0.08 -1.34 -1.61
C VAL A 87 0.33 -0.65 -2.89
N ASP A 88 -0.01 -1.26 -4.02
CA ASP A 88 0.11 -0.66 -5.34
C ASP A 88 -1.31 -0.30 -5.77
N ALA A 89 -1.53 0.97 -6.09
CA ALA A 89 -2.86 1.45 -6.43
C ALA A 89 -2.78 2.51 -7.51
N LYS A 90 -3.90 2.68 -8.19
CA LYS A 90 -4.02 3.66 -9.25
C LYS A 90 -3.81 5.07 -8.73
N ASP A 91 -4.40 5.37 -7.57
CA ASP A 91 -4.31 6.70 -6.98
C ASP A 91 -4.59 6.62 -5.48
N ARG A 92 -4.39 7.74 -4.81
CA ARG A 92 -4.62 7.82 -3.38
C ARG A 92 -6.06 7.55 -2.99
N ASN A 93 -7.00 7.94 -3.84
CA ASN A 93 -8.40 7.77 -3.54
C ASN A 93 -8.78 6.30 -3.42
N ALA A 94 -8.22 5.46 -4.29
CA ALA A 94 -8.43 4.02 -4.22
C ALA A 94 -7.91 3.45 -2.89
N VAL A 95 -6.74 3.92 -2.46
CA VAL A 95 -6.13 3.49 -1.20
C VAL A 95 -6.99 3.91 -0.01
N ASP A 96 -7.48 5.14 -0.04
CA ASP A 96 -8.31 5.68 1.02
C ASP A 96 -9.60 4.88 1.16
N THR A 97 -10.25 4.58 0.04
CA THR A 97 -11.49 3.78 0.04
C THR A 97 -11.22 2.37 0.57
N PHE A 98 -10.11 1.78 0.15
CA PHE A 98 -9.73 0.44 0.60
C PHE A 98 -9.51 0.42 2.12
N ALA A 99 -8.79 1.41 2.64
CA ALA A 99 -8.51 1.47 4.07
C ALA A 99 -9.77 1.70 4.89
N ARG A 100 -10.65 2.59 4.42
CA ARG A 100 -11.90 2.89 5.14
C ARG A 100 -12.86 1.73 5.13
N SER A 101 -12.79 0.87 4.14
CA SER A 101 -13.69 -0.27 4.02
C SER A 101 -13.21 -1.47 4.83
N ASP A 102 -12.02 -1.38 5.41
CA ASP A 102 -11.50 -2.47 6.23
C ASP A 102 -12.33 -2.59 7.50
N PRO A 103 -12.75 -3.81 7.86
CA PRO A 103 -13.46 -4.02 9.12
C PRO A 103 -12.74 -3.48 10.35
N TYR A 104 -11.42 -3.42 10.32
CA TYR A 104 -10.66 -2.82 11.42
C TYR A 104 -10.93 -1.33 11.53
N HIS A 105 -11.11 -0.64 10.41
CA HIS A 105 -11.50 0.76 10.44
C HIS A 105 -12.95 0.92 10.87
N ALA A 106 -13.83 0.15 10.24
CA ALA A 106 -15.28 0.27 10.46
C ALA A 106 -15.69 -0.03 11.89
N ASN A 107 -14.92 -0.88 12.57
CA ASN A 107 -15.26 -1.32 13.94
C ASN A 107 -14.32 -0.72 14.97
N SER A 108 -13.64 0.35 14.62
CA SER A 108 -12.84 1.15 15.55
C SER A 108 -11.73 0.36 16.24
N VAL A 109 -11.16 -0.61 15.54
CA VAL A 109 -9.92 -1.25 16.00
C VAL A 109 -8.79 -0.23 15.93
N TRP A 110 -8.72 0.50 14.83
CA TRP A 110 -7.71 1.52 14.62
C TRP A 110 -8.15 2.85 15.22
N GLU A 111 -7.24 3.49 15.92
CA GLU A 111 -7.46 4.84 16.41
C GLU A 111 -7.01 5.87 15.38
N THR A 112 -5.86 5.61 14.74
CA THR A 112 -5.30 6.52 13.74
C THR A 112 -4.94 5.73 12.50
N VAL A 113 -5.10 6.38 11.35
CA VAL A 113 -4.69 5.81 10.06
C VAL A 113 -3.99 6.90 9.28
N GLN A 114 -2.79 6.62 8.81
CA GLN A 114 -2.02 7.53 7.97
C GLN A 114 -1.72 6.85 6.66
N ILE A 115 -1.87 7.58 5.58
CA ILE A 115 -1.59 7.08 4.23
C ILE A 115 -0.58 8.02 3.59
N HIS A 116 0.52 7.44 3.11
CA HIS A 116 1.55 8.20 2.42
C HIS A 116 1.90 7.52 1.11
N ALA A 117 2.12 8.32 0.08
CA ALA A 117 2.75 7.82 -1.12
C ALA A 117 4.17 7.36 -0.76
N TYR A 118 4.62 6.30 -1.38
CA TYR A 118 5.88 5.66 -1.01
C TYR A 118 6.72 5.43 -2.24
N ASN A 119 7.94 5.92 -2.19
CA ASN A 119 8.91 5.72 -3.27
C ASN A 119 9.99 4.75 -2.79
N LYS A 120 9.86 3.51 -3.20
CA LYS A 120 10.80 2.46 -2.80
C LYS A 120 12.17 2.74 -3.41
N LYS A 121 13.21 2.74 -2.61
CA LYS A 121 14.57 3.02 -3.05
C LYS A 121 15.47 1.79 -3.05
N ARG A 122 15.22 0.83 -2.18
CA ARG A 122 16.04 -0.36 -2.03
C ARG A 122 15.17 -1.55 -1.70
N GLY A 123 15.66 -2.73 -2.00
CA GLY A 123 15.00 -3.99 -1.70
C GLY A 123 14.62 -4.73 -2.96
N THR A 124 13.88 -5.81 -2.80
CA THR A 124 13.44 -6.62 -3.91
C THR A 124 12.52 -5.80 -4.82
N PRO A 125 12.73 -5.84 -6.14
CA PRO A 125 11.85 -5.13 -7.06
C PRO A 125 10.40 -5.56 -6.90
N ILE A 126 9.50 -4.59 -7.03
CA ILE A 126 8.07 -4.81 -6.98
C ILE A 126 7.52 -4.66 -8.38
N GLN A 127 6.83 -5.69 -8.85
CA GLN A 127 6.21 -5.68 -10.16
C GLN A 127 4.74 -5.38 -9.98
N SER A 128 4.24 -4.36 -10.70
CA SER A 128 2.84 -4.02 -10.61
C SER A 128 1.99 -5.14 -11.22
N ARG A 129 0.92 -5.51 -10.50
CA ARG A 129 -0.07 -6.47 -10.97
C ARG A 129 -1.33 -5.78 -11.44
N ARG A 130 -1.36 -4.45 -11.37
CA ARG A 130 -2.53 -3.72 -11.86
C ARG A 130 -2.59 -3.80 -13.37
N SER A 131 -3.77 -3.91 -13.88
CA SER A 131 -4.00 -3.88 -15.32
C SER A 131 -4.49 -2.52 -15.76
#